data_90a286a3fb1b864c0436b6b1713fb9d5
#
_entry.id   90a286a3fb1b864c0436b6b1713fb9d5
#
_cell.length_a   1.000
_cell.length_b   1.000
_cell.length_c   1.000
_cell.angle_alpha   90.00
_cell.angle_beta   90.00
_cell.angle_gamma   90.00
#
_symmetry.space_group_name_H-M   'P 1'
#
loop_
_entity.id
_entity.type
_entity.pdbx_description
1 polymer ?
#
loop_
_entity_poly.entity_id
_entity_poly.type
_entity_poly.pdbx_seq_one_letter_code
_entity_poly.pdbx_strand_id
1 'polypeptide(L)'
;MIALDQLNCVADITRYQSTINGHRIAQIFEGRETTYSDLDRMANQVANGLINAACKPGTRIGYLGKNSDYYFEVMAGTAKANVVIAGVNWRLAAPEIAYILNNACIDVLFVGAEFYDVIEQLMPDIGGIRQFIAIDGQHNAWPDYTAWRDAQATSDPMIPIALDDDALQLYTSGTTGNPKGVQLTNGNYLDVLDQAANGGWGDWDEGEASIVAMPIFHVAGVNVGLVGLAQGLTNVILKDVDPVVILDLLEKYRVKYAFFVPAVILFMNSIPGVRDRDFSNLDFLLYGASPISEEVLLTAKDIFKCDFCQVYGLTETCGAGTILPPEDHDPALGKLRSCGKPAPSAEVRILGEDGQTMPANEVGEITYRSKSL
;
A
#
# COMPACT_ATOMS: atom_id res chain seq x y z
N MET A 1 13.87 -5.24 13.78
CA MET A 1 14.00 -4.99 12.32
C MET A 1 14.13 -6.33 11.62
N ILE A 2 13.31 -6.56 10.60
CA ILE A 2 13.42 -7.81 9.83
C ILE A 2 14.80 -7.87 9.18
N ALA A 3 15.47 -8.99 9.28
CA ALA A 3 16.62 -9.26 8.44
C ALA A 3 16.06 -9.57 7.03
N LEU A 4 16.14 -8.61 6.11
CA LEU A 4 15.57 -8.71 4.76
C LEU A 4 16.12 -9.89 3.95
N ASP A 5 17.32 -10.37 4.31
CA ASP A 5 17.91 -11.60 3.80
C ASP A 5 17.15 -12.88 4.18
N GLN A 6 16.19 -12.77 5.11
CA GLN A 6 15.27 -13.86 5.49
C GLN A 6 14.00 -13.88 4.62
N LEU A 7 13.76 -12.86 3.80
CA LEU A 7 12.60 -12.79 2.91
C LEU A 7 12.99 -13.21 1.50
N ASN A 8 12.30 -14.19 0.95
CA ASN A 8 12.42 -14.61 -0.44
C ASN A 8 11.22 -14.16 -1.29
N CYS A 9 10.11 -13.79 -0.64
CA CYS A 9 8.90 -13.32 -1.28
C CYS A 9 8.03 -12.55 -0.28
N VAL A 10 6.97 -11.90 -0.75
CA VAL A 10 6.01 -11.15 0.07
C VAL A 10 5.32 -12.04 1.12
N ALA A 11 5.08 -13.32 0.81
CA ALA A 11 4.47 -14.26 1.76
C ALA A 11 5.32 -14.49 3.01
N ASP A 12 6.63 -14.31 2.92
CA ASP A 12 7.54 -14.54 4.07
C ASP A 12 7.39 -13.46 5.15
N ILE A 13 6.78 -12.32 4.86
CA ILE A 13 6.56 -11.25 5.84
C ILE A 13 5.74 -11.76 7.01
N THR A 14 4.56 -12.33 6.76
CA THR A 14 3.69 -12.82 7.85
C THR A 14 4.27 -14.08 8.50
N ARG A 15 4.91 -14.97 7.74
CA ARG A 15 5.63 -16.16 8.25
C ARG A 15 6.70 -15.77 9.27
N TYR A 16 7.54 -14.81 8.89
CA TYR A 16 8.62 -14.33 9.75
C TYR A 16 8.07 -13.62 10.98
N GLN A 17 7.19 -12.66 10.78
CA GLN A 17 6.65 -11.85 11.87
C GLN A 17 5.82 -12.66 12.87
N SER A 18 5.05 -13.64 12.41
CA SER A 18 4.31 -14.53 13.32
C SER A 18 5.24 -15.34 14.23
N THR A 19 6.45 -15.64 13.75
CA THR A 19 7.45 -16.40 14.52
C THR A 19 8.13 -15.53 15.58
N ILE A 20 8.51 -14.29 15.25
CA ILE A 20 9.30 -13.44 16.15
C ILE A 20 8.44 -12.48 16.98
N ASN A 21 7.35 -11.97 16.40
CA ASN A 21 6.46 -10.96 16.97
C ASN A 21 5.00 -11.45 17.10
N GLY A 22 4.77 -12.75 17.10
CA GLY A 22 3.45 -13.35 16.97
C GLY A 22 2.39 -12.81 17.94
N HIS A 23 2.78 -12.41 19.14
CA HIS A 23 1.88 -11.86 20.16
C HIS A 23 1.61 -10.36 20.05
N ARG A 24 2.38 -9.63 19.21
CA ARG A 24 2.21 -8.18 19.00
C ARG A 24 1.04 -7.91 18.06
N ILE A 25 0.42 -6.74 18.21
CA ILE A 25 -0.62 -6.27 17.32
C ILE A 25 0.00 -5.90 15.98
N ALA A 26 -0.44 -6.54 14.91
CA ALA A 26 -0.04 -6.25 13.53
C ALA A 26 -0.89 -5.12 12.93
N GLN A 27 -2.20 -5.11 13.25
CA GLN A 27 -3.12 -4.13 12.69
C GLN A 27 -4.28 -3.81 13.64
N ILE A 28 -4.76 -2.57 13.54
CA ILE A 28 -5.94 -2.04 14.25
C ILE A 28 -6.86 -1.41 13.22
N PHE A 29 -8.12 -1.86 13.16
CA PHE A 29 -9.14 -1.30 12.29
C PHE A 29 -10.49 -1.22 13.00
N GLU A 30 -11.06 -0.02 13.14
CA GLU A 30 -12.36 0.24 13.79
C GLU A 30 -12.51 -0.46 15.15
N GLY A 31 -11.42 -0.53 15.91
CA GLY A 31 -11.36 -1.17 17.24
C GLY A 31 -11.13 -2.68 17.22
N ARG A 32 -11.04 -3.33 16.07
CA ARG A 32 -10.54 -4.69 15.95
C ARG A 32 -9.02 -4.68 15.99
N GLU A 33 -8.46 -5.54 16.81
CA GLU A 33 -7.01 -5.77 16.90
C GLU A 33 -6.68 -7.15 16.39
N THR A 34 -5.69 -7.25 15.53
CA THR A 34 -5.20 -8.51 14.96
C THR A 34 -3.72 -8.67 15.30
N THR A 35 -3.34 -9.77 15.94
CA THR A 35 -1.94 -10.08 16.20
C THR A 35 -1.23 -10.60 14.95
N TYR A 36 0.10 -10.58 14.93
CA TYR A 36 0.87 -11.18 13.83
C TYR A 36 0.61 -12.69 13.67
N SER A 37 0.43 -13.42 14.77
CA SER A 37 0.05 -14.84 14.71
C SER A 37 -1.34 -15.04 14.13
N ASP A 38 -2.30 -14.17 14.48
CA ASP A 38 -3.65 -14.23 13.90
C ASP A 38 -3.65 -13.87 12.44
N LEU A 39 -2.92 -12.81 12.04
CA LEU A 39 -2.80 -12.39 10.65
C LEU A 39 -2.21 -13.52 9.78
N ASP A 40 -1.15 -14.18 10.24
CA ASP A 40 -0.54 -15.29 9.52
C ASP A 40 -1.49 -16.49 9.39
N ARG A 41 -2.19 -16.85 10.49
CA ARG A 41 -3.20 -17.90 10.50
C ARG A 41 -4.34 -17.60 9.53
N MET A 42 -4.89 -16.37 9.54
CA MET A 42 -5.95 -15.95 8.65
C MET A 42 -5.48 -15.88 7.19
N ALA A 43 -4.26 -15.44 6.95
CA ALA A 43 -3.63 -15.50 5.62
C ALA A 43 -3.51 -16.94 5.09
N ASN A 44 -3.14 -17.91 5.95
CA ASN A 44 -3.11 -19.33 5.59
C ASN A 44 -4.51 -19.81 5.19
N GLN A 45 -5.54 -19.42 5.93
CA GLN A 45 -6.93 -19.77 5.62
C GLN A 45 -7.38 -19.17 4.28
N VAL A 46 -7.09 -17.91 4.02
CA VAL A 46 -7.39 -17.26 2.72
C VAL A 46 -6.67 -18.00 1.60
N ALA A 47 -5.38 -18.31 1.75
CA ALA A 47 -4.61 -19.04 0.75
C ALA A 47 -5.24 -20.41 0.44
N ASN A 48 -5.56 -21.19 1.48
CA ASN A 48 -6.23 -22.49 1.30
C ASN A 48 -7.62 -22.35 0.65
N GLY A 49 -8.37 -21.28 0.99
CA GLY A 49 -9.67 -21.01 0.36
C GLY A 49 -9.54 -20.74 -1.14
N LEU A 50 -8.53 -19.97 -1.56
CA LEU A 50 -8.27 -19.70 -2.97
C LEU A 50 -7.80 -20.96 -3.72
N ILE A 51 -6.96 -21.78 -3.09
CA ILE A 51 -6.53 -23.08 -3.64
C ILE A 51 -7.75 -24.01 -3.80
N ASN A 52 -8.61 -24.09 -2.79
CA ASN A 52 -9.84 -24.89 -2.84
C ASN A 52 -10.83 -24.38 -3.89
N ALA A 53 -10.82 -23.06 -4.18
CA ALA A 53 -11.53 -22.46 -5.31
C ALA A 53 -10.86 -22.71 -6.67
N ALA A 54 -9.82 -23.56 -6.71
CA ALA A 54 -9.04 -23.92 -7.89
C ALA A 54 -8.29 -22.73 -8.54
N CYS A 55 -7.96 -21.70 -7.78
CA CYS A 55 -7.02 -20.66 -8.22
C CYS A 55 -5.61 -21.26 -8.37
N LYS A 56 -4.97 -20.95 -9.47
CA LYS A 56 -3.61 -21.42 -9.80
C LYS A 56 -2.63 -20.28 -9.60
N PRO A 57 -1.32 -20.53 -9.45
CA PRO A 57 -0.32 -19.49 -9.48
C PRO A 57 -0.54 -18.51 -10.63
N GLY A 58 -0.45 -17.22 -10.34
CA GLY A 58 -0.70 -16.14 -11.30
C GLY A 58 -2.18 -15.80 -11.55
N THR A 59 -3.15 -16.52 -10.96
CA THR A 59 -4.58 -16.13 -11.05
C THR A 59 -4.80 -14.75 -10.39
N ARG A 60 -5.64 -13.89 -11.01
CA ARG A 60 -5.95 -12.56 -10.49
C ARG A 60 -7.17 -12.60 -9.56
N ILE A 61 -7.00 -12.02 -8.38
CA ILE A 61 -8.03 -11.92 -7.33
C ILE A 61 -8.35 -10.43 -7.15
N GLY A 62 -9.60 -10.05 -7.37
CA GLY A 62 -10.03 -8.65 -7.22
C GLY A 62 -10.39 -8.30 -5.78
N TYR A 63 -10.09 -7.08 -5.36
CA TYR A 63 -10.57 -6.48 -4.13
C TYR A 63 -11.24 -5.14 -4.44
N LEU A 64 -12.55 -5.06 -4.31
CA LEU A 64 -13.35 -3.84 -4.45
C LEU A 64 -13.91 -3.46 -3.07
N GLY A 65 -13.20 -2.61 -2.37
CA GLY A 65 -13.55 -2.18 -1.02
C GLY A 65 -12.73 -0.98 -0.58
N LYS A 66 -13.16 -0.37 0.50
CA LYS A 66 -12.37 0.66 1.20
C LYS A 66 -11.20 0.03 1.95
N ASN A 67 -10.37 0.86 2.57
CA ASN A 67 -9.30 0.35 3.42
C ASN A 67 -9.88 -0.49 4.56
N SER A 68 -9.28 -1.63 4.83
CA SER A 68 -9.71 -2.56 5.88
C SER A 68 -8.56 -3.48 6.28
N ASP A 69 -8.61 -4.01 7.49
CA ASP A 69 -7.76 -5.11 7.96
C ASP A 69 -7.92 -6.36 7.08
N TYR A 70 -9.12 -6.63 6.58
CA TYR A 70 -9.39 -7.74 5.67
C TYR A 70 -8.61 -7.65 4.35
N TYR A 71 -8.32 -6.42 3.86
CA TYR A 71 -7.47 -6.28 2.68
C TYR A 71 -6.09 -6.90 2.91
N PHE A 72 -5.47 -6.63 4.06
CA PHE A 72 -4.13 -7.15 4.35
C PHE A 72 -4.15 -8.65 4.65
N GLU A 73 -5.23 -9.19 5.21
CA GLU A 73 -5.43 -10.64 5.33
C GLU A 73 -5.51 -11.29 3.93
N VAL A 74 -6.31 -10.71 3.02
CA VAL A 74 -6.45 -11.20 1.64
C VAL A 74 -5.13 -11.05 0.89
N MET A 75 -4.44 -9.92 1.01
CA MET A 75 -3.14 -9.68 0.37
C MET A 75 -2.09 -10.71 0.83
N ALA A 76 -1.98 -10.96 2.14
CA ALA A 76 -1.05 -11.96 2.67
C ALA A 76 -1.44 -13.38 2.22
N GLY A 77 -2.74 -13.68 2.18
CA GLY A 77 -3.25 -14.97 1.70
C GLY A 77 -3.02 -15.20 0.21
N THR A 78 -3.24 -14.17 -0.63
CA THR A 78 -2.94 -14.25 -2.07
C THR A 78 -1.45 -14.48 -2.30
N ALA A 79 -0.58 -13.78 -1.55
CA ALA A 79 0.85 -14.01 -1.63
C ALA A 79 1.22 -15.47 -1.28
N LYS A 80 0.64 -16.05 -0.21
CA LYS A 80 0.90 -17.46 0.18
C LYS A 80 0.37 -18.48 -0.84
N ALA A 81 -0.69 -18.16 -1.58
CA ALA A 81 -1.23 -19.01 -2.64
C ALA A 81 -0.51 -18.80 -3.99
N ASN A 82 0.44 -17.89 -4.07
CA ASN A 82 1.09 -17.44 -5.32
C ASN A 82 0.08 -16.96 -6.37
N VAL A 83 -0.96 -16.22 -5.93
CA VAL A 83 -1.93 -15.55 -6.79
C VAL A 83 -1.84 -14.04 -6.63
N VAL A 84 -2.31 -13.29 -7.61
CA VAL A 84 -2.09 -11.85 -7.71
C VAL A 84 -3.31 -11.09 -7.19
N ILE A 85 -3.16 -10.25 -6.17
CA ILE A 85 -4.24 -9.36 -5.75
C ILE A 85 -4.31 -8.13 -6.66
N ALA A 86 -5.51 -7.80 -7.16
CA ALA A 86 -5.78 -6.59 -7.95
C ALA A 86 -6.69 -5.65 -7.16
N GLY A 87 -6.15 -4.52 -6.73
CA GLY A 87 -6.91 -3.48 -6.07
C GLY A 87 -7.77 -2.71 -7.07
N VAL A 88 -9.09 -2.69 -6.88
CA VAL A 88 -10.03 -1.97 -7.73
C VAL A 88 -10.35 -0.62 -7.12
N ASN A 89 -10.12 0.45 -7.88
CA ASN A 89 -10.45 1.81 -7.43
C ASN A 89 -11.97 2.00 -7.38
N TRP A 90 -12.52 1.98 -6.20
CA TRP A 90 -13.95 2.12 -5.93
C TRP A 90 -14.53 3.51 -6.22
N ARG A 91 -13.68 4.52 -6.49
CA ARG A 91 -14.10 5.89 -6.86
C ARG A 91 -14.43 6.02 -8.34
N LEU A 92 -14.14 5.00 -9.15
CA LEU A 92 -14.41 4.97 -10.57
C LEU A 92 -15.90 4.77 -10.86
N ALA A 93 -16.33 5.20 -12.04
CA ALA A 93 -17.68 4.90 -12.53
C ALA A 93 -17.83 3.40 -12.84
N ALA A 94 -19.06 2.89 -12.75
CA ALA A 94 -19.35 1.49 -12.95
C ALA A 94 -18.78 0.87 -14.25
N PRO A 95 -18.82 1.55 -15.43
CA PRO A 95 -18.19 1.01 -16.64
C PRO A 95 -16.67 0.88 -16.55
N GLU A 96 -16.00 1.76 -15.80
CA GLU A 96 -14.54 1.70 -15.58
C GLU A 96 -14.18 0.55 -14.65
N ILE A 97 -15.01 0.32 -13.61
CA ILE A 97 -14.88 -0.86 -12.74
C ILE A 97 -15.02 -2.14 -13.57
N ALA A 98 -16.05 -2.25 -14.41
CA ALA A 98 -16.24 -3.40 -15.30
C ALA A 98 -15.06 -3.60 -16.24
N TYR A 99 -14.52 -2.51 -16.80
CA TYR A 99 -13.32 -2.59 -17.63
C TYR A 99 -12.13 -3.19 -16.87
N ILE A 100 -11.86 -2.72 -15.64
CA ILE A 100 -10.76 -3.23 -14.82
C ILE A 100 -10.94 -4.71 -14.51
N LEU A 101 -12.14 -5.11 -14.06
CA LEU A 101 -12.45 -6.50 -13.71
C LEU A 101 -12.23 -7.45 -14.88
N ASN A 102 -12.68 -7.05 -16.09
CA ASN A 102 -12.51 -7.83 -17.30
C ASN A 102 -11.06 -7.82 -17.80
N ASN A 103 -10.40 -6.65 -17.82
CA ASN A 103 -9.03 -6.51 -18.30
C ASN A 103 -8.01 -7.26 -17.42
N ALA A 104 -8.22 -7.23 -16.09
CA ALA A 104 -7.42 -7.99 -15.15
C ALA A 104 -7.72 -9.50 -15.19
N CYS A 105 -8.79 -9.93 -15.88
CA CYS A 105 -9.27 -11.32 -15.88
C CYS A 105 -9.50 -11.84 -14.45
N ILE A 106 -10.23 -11.07 -13.64
CA ILE A 106 -10.50 -11.42 -12.24
C ILE A 106 -11.28 -12.73 -12.17
N ASP A 107 -10.80 -13.64 -11.33
CA ASP A 107 -11.38 -14.97 -11.14
C ASP A 107 -12.22 -15.07 -9.86
N VAL A 108 -11.74 -14.48 -8.76
CA VAL A 108 -12.47 -14.32 -7.49
C VAL A 108 -12.49 -12.84 -7.14
N LEU A 109 -13.66 -12.32 -6.74
CA LEU A 109 -13.82 -10.91 -6.35
C LEU A 109 -14.29 -10.80 -4.91
N PHE A 110 -13.49 -10.16 -4.08
CA PHE A 110 -13.87 -9.71 -2.74
C PHE A 110 -14.54 -8.35 -2.85
N VAL A 111 -15.76 -8.23 -2.31
CA VAL A 111 -16.61 -7.04 -2.49
C VAL A 111 -17.01 -6.49 -1.13
N GLY A 112 -16.70 -5.21 -0.88
CA GLY A 112 -17.15 -4.48 0.29
C GLY A 112 -18.65 -4.17 0.23
N ALA A 113 -19.31 -4.12 1.38
CA ALA A 113 -20.78 -3.99 1.47
C ALA A 113 -21.33 -2.77 0.72
N GLU A 114 -20.58 -1.67 0.68
CA GLU A 114 -20.98 -0.43 0.00
C GLU A 114 -21.03 -0.58 -1.53
N PHE A 115 -20.49 -1.68 -2.09
CA PHE A 115 -20.36 -1.90 -3.54
C PHE A 115 -21.16 -3.09 -4.06
N TYR A 116 -21.98 -3.75 -3.23
CA TYR A 116 -22.81 -4.89 -3.66
C TYR A 116 -23.73 -4.52 -4.81
N ASP A 117 -24.49 -3.43 -4.65
CA ASP A 117 -25.44 -2.96 -5.69
C ASP A 117 -24.74 -2.63 -7.01
N VAL A 118 -23.54 -2.05 -6.95
CA VAL A 118 -22.76 -1.73 -8.15
C VAL A 118 -22.34 -3.02 -8.87
N ILE A 119 -21.86 -4.01 -8.14
CA ILE A 119 -21.46 -5.29 -8.75
C ILE A 119 -22.67 -6.06 -9.27
N GLU A 120 -23.80 -6.08 -8.56
CA GLU A 120 -25.04 -6.69 -9.06
C GLU A 120 -25.50 -6.08 -10.39
N GLN A 121 -25.43 -4.75 -10.53
CA GLN A 121 -25.73 -4.03 -11.76
C GLN A 121 -24.75 -4.38 -12.89
N LEU A 122 -23.50 -4.62 -12.57
CA LEU A 122 -22.43 -4.93 -13.53
C LEU A 122 -22.39 -6.42 -13.93
N MET A 123 -23.13 -7.31 -13.27
CA MET A 123 -23.11 -8.76 -13.57
C MET A 123 -23.26 -9.12 -15.07
N PRO A 124 -24.08 -8.40 -15.86
CA PRO A 124 -24.18 -8.67 -17.30
C PRO A 124 -22.92 -8.30 -18.09
N ASP A 125 -22.11 -7.35 -17.58
CA ASP A 125 -20.97 -6.76 -18.27
C ASP A 125 -19.62 -7.32 -17.79
N ILE A 126 -19.62 -8.06 -16.66
CA ILE A 126 -18.43 -8.69 -16.08
C ILE A 126 -18.49 -10.21 -16.28
N GLY A 127 -17.61 -10.72 -17.15
CA GLY A 127 -17.51 -12.15 -17.42
C GLY A 127 -16.29 -12.77 -16.77
N GLY A 128 -16.35 -14.08 -16.50
CA GLY A 128 -15.19 -14.84 -16.03
C GLY A 128 -14.98 -14.88 -14.51
N ILE A 129 -15.66 -14.06 -13.73
CA ILE A 129 -15.58 -14.12 -12.26
C ILE A 129 -16.38 -15.33 -11.78
N ARG A 130 -15.66 -16.32 -11.24
CA ARG A 130 -16.27 -17.58 -10.79
C ARG A 130 -16.85 -17.51 -9.40
N GLN A 131 -16.32 -16.62 -8.56
CA GLN A 131 -16.74 -16.49 -7.16
C GLN A 131 -16.72 -15.04 -6.71
N PHE A 132 -17.77 -14.63 -6.00
CA PHE A 132 -17.85 -13.38 -5.27
C PHE A 132 -17.85 -13.69 -3.78
N ILE A 133 -17.16 -12.88 -2.97
CA ILE A 133 -17.08 -13.02 -1.51
C ILE A 133 -17.45 -11.68 -0.89
N ALA A 134 -18.44 -11.69 -0.01
CA ALA A 134 -18.99 -10.51 0.64
C ALA A 134 -18.12 -10.10 1.85
N ILE A 135 -17.63 -8.84 1.87
CA ILE A 135 -16.89 -8.26 2.98
C ILE A 135 -17.75 -7.21 3.70
N ASP A 136 -17.62 -7.14 5.04
CA ASP A 136 -18.25 -6.14 5.90
C ASP A 136 -19.78 -6.11 5.85
N GLY A 137 -20.43 -7.19 5.44
CA GLY A 137 -21.88 -7.30 5.38
C GLY A 137 -22.33 -8.66 4.93
N GLN A 138 -23.66 -8.85 4.93
CA GLN A 138 -24.29 -10.09 4.42
C GLN A 138 -24.86 -9.85 3.02
N HIS A 139 -24.63 -10.80 2.13
CA HIS A 139 -25.20 -10.83 0.79
C HIS A 139 -25.98 -12.13 0.58
N ASN A 140 -27.15 -12.07 -0.08
CA ASN A 140 -28.02 -13.24 -0.20
C ASN A 140 -27.44 -14.40 -1.03
N ALA A 141 -26.55 -14.08 -1.99
CA ALA A 141 -25.98 -15.04 -2.93
C ALA A 141 -24.48 -15.29 -2.74
N TRP A 142 -23.78 -14.42 -2.03
CA TRP A 142 -22.32 -14.52 -1.87
C TRP A 142 -21.97 -14.95 -0.44
N PRO A 143 -20.99 -15.82 -0.24
CA PRO A 143 -20.55 -16.20 1.09
C PRO A 143 -19.98 -15.00 1.83
N ASP A 144 -20.25 -14.92 3.13
CA ASP A 144 -19.59 -13.99 4.04
C ASP A 144 -18.10 -14.32 4.14
N TYR A 145 -17.26 -13.28 4.12
CA TYR A 145 -15.80 -13.43 4.11
C TYR A 145 -15.29 -14.20 5.33
N THR A 146 -15.75 -13.85 6.52
CA THR A 146 -15.25 -14.46 7.76
C THR A 146 -15.64 -15.91 7.83
N ALA A 147 -16.88 -16.24 7.49
CA ALA A 147 -17.36 -17.62 7.44
C ALA A 147 -16.63 -18.44 6.34
N TRP A 148 -16.40 -17.85 5.17
CA TRP A 148 -15.65 -18.49 4.08
C TRP A 148 -14.20 -18.77 4.46
N ARG A 149 -13.52 -17.78 5.07
CA ARG A 149 -12.14 -17.89 5.55
C ARG A 149 -12.02 -18.93 6.65
N ASP A 150 -12.86 -18.82 7.70
CA ASP A 150 -12.73 -19.63 8.92
C ASP A 150 -13.08 -21.11 8.68
N ALA A 151 -13.74 -21.44 7.59
CA ALA A 151 -13.97 -22.82 7.13
C ALA A 151 -12.72 -23.49 6.52
N GLN A 152 -11.62 -22.73 6.29
CA GLN A 152 -10.43 -23.23 5.61
C GLN A 152 -9.37 -23.72 6.59
N ALA A 153 -8.44 -24.54 6.06
CA ALA A 153 -7.28 -25.04 6.84
C ALA A 153 -6.37 -23.88 7.27
N THR A 154 -5.86 -23.97 8.49
CA THR A 154 -4.95 -22.98 9.09
C THR A 154 -3.48 -23.22 8.81
N SER A 155 -3.13 -24.38 8.23
CA SER A 155 -1.75 -24.71 7.85
C SER A 155 -1.31 -23.91 6.64
N ASP A 156 -0.06 -23.45 6.65
CA ASP A 156 0.54 -22.78 5.49
C ASP A 156 0.63 -23.75 4.31
N PRO A 157 0.10 -23.40 3.12
CA PRO A 157 0.15 -24.28 1.95
C PRO A 157 1.56 -24.42 1.35
N MET A 158 2.50 -23.55 1.72
CA MET A 158 3.91 -23.56 1.28
C MET A 158 4.08 -23.68 -0.24
N ILE A 159 3.25 -22.95 -1.00
CA ILE A 159 3.37 -22.92 -2.47
C ILE A 159 4.72 -22.26 -2.86
N PRO A 160 5.48 -22.86 -3.78
CA PRO A 160 6.69 -22.23 -4.32
C PRO A 160 6.39 -20.89 -5.00
N ILE A 161 7.21 -19.88 -4.72
CA ILE A 161 7.08 -18.51 -5.23
C ILE A 161 8.44 -18.06 -5.74
N ALA A 162 8.50 -17.55 -6.96
CA ALA A 162 9.68 -16.95 -7.54
C ALA A 162 9.67 -15.43 -7.38
N LEU A 163 10.85 -14.79 -7.45
CA LEU A 163 10.96 -13.34 -7.41
C LEU A 163 10.23 -12.65 -8.56
N ASP A 164 10.21 -13.29 -9.72
CA ASP A 164 9.55 -12.77 -10.93
C ASP A 164 8.04 -13.07 -10.98
N ASP A 165 7.49 -13.81 -10.00
CA ASP A 165 6.05 -14.01 -9.91
C ASP A 165 5.37 -12.70 -9.49
N ASP A 166 4.26 -12.36 -10.17
CA ASP A 166 3.45 -11.20 -9.84
C ASP A 166 2.84 -11.37 -8.43
N ALA A 167 2.98 -10.35 -7.59
CA ALA A 167 2.35 -10.29 -6.27
C ALA A 167 1.10 -9.41 -6.25
N LEU A 168 1.15 -8.30 -6.97
CA LEU A 168 0.11 -7.28 -6.97
C LEU A 168 -0.10 -6.70 -8.37
N GLN A 169 -1.35 -6.31 -8.67
CA GLN A 169 -1.68 -5.54 -9.88
C GLN A 169 -2.46 -4.29 -9.49
N LEU A 170 -1.96 -3.13 -9.91
CA LEU A 170 -2.63 -1.84 -9.65
C LEU A 170 -2.91 -1.12 -10.96
N TYR A 171 -4.06 -0.43 -11.01
CA TYR A 171 -4.47 0.29 -12.20
C TYR A 171 -4.12 1.78 -12.11
N THR A 172 -3.49 2.29 -13.16
CA THR A 172 -3.17 3.71 -13.33
C THR A 172 -4.03 4.33 -14.42
N SER A 173 -4.34 5.62 -14.30
CA SER A 173 -4.99 6.38 -15.37
C SER A 173 -4.02 6.53 -16.53
N GLY A 174 -4.16 5.68 -17.54
CA GLY A 174 -3.32 5.76 -18.74
C GLY A 174 -3.50 7.07 -19.48
N THR A 175 -2.41 7.59 -20.04
CA THR A 175 -2.41 8.78 -20.91
C THR A 175 -3.20 8.58 -22.22
N THR A 176 -3.58 7.35 -22.55
CA THR A 176 -4.21 6.92 -23.82
C THR A 176 -5.70 6.58 -23.67
N GLY A 177 -6.36 6.89 -22.55
CA GLY A 177 -7.80 6.74 -22.32
C GLY A 177 -8.17 5.63 -21.34
N ASN A 178 -7.82 4.36 -21.59
CA ASN A 178 -8.16 3.27 -20.66
C ASN A 178 -7.10 3.09 -19.56
N PRO A 179 -7.51 2.73 -18.32
CA PRO A 179 -6.59 2.38 -17.26
C PRO A 179 -5.65 1.24 -17.65
N LYS A 180 -4.39 1.31 -17.21
CA LYS A 180 -3.37 0.27 -17.44
C LYS A 180 -3.11 -0.48 -16.15
N GLY A 181 -3.10 -1.82 -16.20
CA GLY A 181 -2.76 -2.68 -15.08
C GLY A 181 -1.25 -2.84 -14.95
N VAL A 182 -0.66 -2.22 -13.95
CA VAL A 182 0.76 -2.37 -13.60
C VAL A 182 0.91 -3.63 -12.77
N GLN A 183 1.76 -4.54 -13.21
CA GLN A 183 2.09 -5.79 -12.52
C GLN A 183 3.35 -5.55 -11.68
N LEU A 184 3.27 -5.86 -10.40
CA LEU A 184 4.36 -5.71 -9.44
C LEU A 184 4.72 -7.09 -8.90
N THR A 185 5.98 -7.46 -9.09
CA THR A 185 6.49 -8.79 -8.71
C THR A 185 6.91 -8.85 -7.24
N ASN A 186 7.15 -10.05 -6.72
CA ASN A 186 7.75 -10.25 -5.40
C ASN A 186 9.11 -9.54 -5.31
N GLY A 187 9.92 -9.59 -6.36
CA GLY A 187 11.22 -8.92 -6.41
C GLY A 187 11.13 -7.40 -6.30
N ASN A 188 10.13 -6.78 -6.97
CA ASN A 188 9.90 -5.33 -6.84
C ASN A 188 9.58 -4.93 -5.39
N TYR A 189 8.73 -5.71 -4.71
CA TYR A 189 8.38 -5.45 -3.31
C TYR A 189 9.55 -5.66 -2.36
N LEU A 190 10.38 -6.70 -2.54
CA LEU A 190 11.56 -6.90 -1.71
C LEU A 190 12.56 -5.73 -1.85
N ASP A 191 12.70 -5.17 -3.06
CA ASP A 191 13.54 -3.98 -3.26
C ASP A 191 12.97 -2.74 -2.53
N VAL A 192 11.65 -2.52 -2.57
CA VAL A 192 10.99 -1.43 -1.82
C VAL A 192 11.16 -1.61 -0.30
N LEU A 193 11.05 -2.83 0.20
CA LEU A 193 11.28 -3.12 1.63
C LEU A 193 12.73 -2.86 2.02
N ASP A 194 13.69 -3.19 1.15
CA ASP A 194 15.11 -2.86 1.35
C ASP A 194 15.35 -1.35 1.36
N GLN A 195 14.73 -0.62 0.43
CA GLN A 195 14.78 0.85 0.41
C GLN A 195 14.17 1.44 1.68
N ALA A 196 13.06 0.94 2.17
CA ALA A 196 12.43 1.40 3.40
C ALA A 196 13.33 1.15 4.63
N ALA A 197 13.95 -0.01 4.71
CA ALA A 197 14.81 -0.38 5.84
C ALA A 197 16.17 0.34 5.82
N ASN A 198 16.74 0.58 4.64
CA ASN A 198 18.12 1.07 4.47
C ASN A 198 18.19 2.42 3.75
N GLY A 199 17.08 2.93 3.24
CA GLY A 199 17.00 4.13 2.38
C GLY A 199 16.78 5.46 3.09
N GLY A 200 16.75 5.49 4.42
CA GLY A 200 16.51 6.73 5.18
C GLY A 200 15.02 7.12 5.24
N TRP A 201 14.10 6.15 5.19
CA TRP A 201 12.66 6.40 5.38
C TRP A 201 12.25 6.42 6.86
N GLY A 202 13.21 6.36 7.78
CA GLY A 202 13.04 6.39 9.22
C GLY A 202 13.76 5.22 9.92
N ASP A 203 13.90 5.36 11.22
CA ASP A 203 14.40 4.29 12.09
C ASP A 203 13.20 3.53 12.65
N TRP A 204 12.96 2.33 12.14
CA TRP A 204 11.79 1.52 12.44
C TRP A 204 12.02 0.68 13.70
N ASP A 205 11.22 0.93 14.76
CA ASP A 205 11.26 0.12 15.98
C ASP A 205 10.02 -0.78 16.05
N GLU A 206 10.25 -2.07 16.34
CA GLU A 206 9.18 -3.07 16.41
C GLU A 206 8.11 -2.74 17.46
N GLY A 207 6.85 -2.85 17.08
CA GLY A 207 5.70 -2.60 17.93
C GLY A 207 5.28 -1.13 18.01
N GLU A 208 5.97 -0.23 17.34
CA GLU A 208 5.51 1.15 17.18
C GLU A 208 4.36 1.24 16.16
N ALA A 209 3.59 2.32 16.23
CA ALA A 209 2.43 2.48 15.36
C ALA A 209 2.77 3.24 14.09
N SER A 210 2.26 2.75 12.96
CA SER A 210 2.14 3.47 11.70
C SER A 210 0.67 3.67 11.31
N ILE A 211 0.36 4.62 10.43
CA ILE A 211 -1.02 4.85 9.97
C ILE A 211 -1.16 4.57 8.47
N VAL A 212 -2.11 3.70 8.12
CA VAL A 212 -2.50 3.39 6.75
C VAL A 212 -3.75 4.19 6.40
N ALA A 213 -3.57 5.44 5.97
CA ALA A 213 -4.65 6.35 5.64
C ALA A 213 -4.90 6.47 4.12
N MET A 214 -3.87 6.26 3.30
CA MET A 214 -4.02 6.35 1.84
C MET A 214 -4.75 5.13 1.27
N PRO A 215 -5.49 5.29 0.14
CA PRO A 215 -6.27 4.20 -0.43
C PRO A 215 -5.42 2.99 -0.83
N ILE A 216 -5.87 1.79 -0.46
CA ILE A 216 -5.20 0.51 -0.74
C ILE A 216 -5.25 0.07 -2.21
N PHE A 217 -6.07 0.72 -3.06
CA PHE A 217 -6.03 0.51 -4.50
C PHE A 217 -4.93 1.35 -5.20
N HIS A 218 -4.14 2.11 -4.43
CA HIS A 218 -2.94 2.81 -4.86
C HIS A 218 -1.70 2.30 -4.14
N VAL A 219 -0.57 2.33 -4.83
CA VAL A 219 0.72 1.87 -4.31
C VAL A 219 1.08 2.51 -2.97
N ALA A 220 0.73 3.77 -2.73
CA ALA A 220 1.00 4.46 -1.47
C ALA A 220 0.33 3.79 -0.26
N GLY A 221 -0.97 3.44 -0.37
CA GLY A 221 -1.68 2.76 0.71
C GLY A 221 -1.16 1.35 0.97
N VAL A 222 -0.90 0.60 -0.10
CA VAL A 222 -0.36 -0.76 -0.01
C VAL A 222 1.04 -0.75 0.61
N ASN A 223 1.94 0.11 0.11
CA ASN A 223 3.34 0.12 0.55
C ASN A 223 3.47 0.50 2.02
N VAL A 224 2.72 1.50 2.50
CA VAL A 224 2.74 1.86 3.92
C VAL A 224 2.35 0.68 4.80
N GLY A 225 1.26 -0.02 4.45
CA GLY A 225 0.84 -1.19 5.21
C GLY A 225 1.84 -2.34 5.12
N LEU A 226 2.37 -2.63 3.93
CA LEU A 226 3.31 -3.73 3.72
C LEU A 226 4.65 -3.47 4.43
N VAL A 227 5.18 -2.24 4.32
CA VAL A 227 6.40 -1.83 5.04
C VAL A 227 6.17 -1.93 6.55
N GLY A 228 5.03 -1.43 7.06
CA GLY A 228 4.69 -1.54 8.48
C GLY A 228 4.67 -2.99 8.95
N LEU A 229 4.01 -3.90 8.21
CA LEU A 229 4.01 -5.32 8.54
C LEU A 229 5.41 -5.93 8.50
N ALA A 230 6.20 -5.61 7.48
CA ALA A 230 7.56 -6.13 7.34
C ALA A 230 8.46 -5.66 8.49
N GLN A 231 8.34 -4.42 8.94
CA GLN A 231 9.14 -3.87 10.04
C GLN A 231 8.62 -4.25 11.45
N GLY A 232 7.51 -5.00 11.55
CA GLY A 232 6.96 -5.41 12.84
C GLY A 232 6.19 -4.30 13.57
N LEU A 233 5.67 -3.30 12.83
CA LEU A 233 4.88 -2.20 13.35
C LEU A 233 3.42 -2.61 13.58
N THR A 234 2.69 -1.79 14.30
CA THR A 234 1.23 -1.84 14.38
C THR A 234 0.63 -0.90 13.35
N ASN A 235 -0.01 -1.42 12.31
CA ASN A 235 -0.72 -0.63 11.31
C ASN A 235 -2.08 -0.16 11.84
N VAL A 236 -2.24 1.12 12.09
CA VAL A 236 -3.55 1.75 12.36
C VAL A 236 -4.20 2.06 11.02
N ILE A 237 -5.23 1.31 10.66
CA ILE A 237 -5.86 1.39 9.34
C ILE A 237 -7.07 2.32 9.42
N LEU A 238 -7.12 3.32 8.55
CA LEU A 238 -8.23 4.25 8.42
C LEU A 238 -9.07 3.91 7.18
N LYS A 239 -10.36 3.69 7.36
CA LYS A 239 -11.30 3.29 6.30
C LYS A 239 -11.40 4.32 5.18
N ASP A 240 -11.60 5.58 5.54
CA ASP A 240 -11.72 6.73 4.64
C ASP A 240 -10.72 7.83 5.00
N VAL A 241 -10.25 8.57 4.01
CA VAL A 241 -9.35 9.69 4.25
C VAL A 241 -10.14 10.87 4.83
N ASP A 242 -10.03 11.03 6.15
CA ASP A 242 -10.60 12.16 6.88
C ASP A 242 -9.51 12.83 7.72
N PRO A 243 -9.14 14.10 7.42
CA PRO A 243 -8.06 14.79 8.13
C PRO A 243 -8.29 14.95 9.64
N VAL A 244 -9.53 15.10 10.10
CA VAL A 244 -9.84 15.21 11.54
C VAL A 244 -9.58 13.86 12.21
N VAL A 245 -10.11 12.79 11.62
CA VAL A 245 -9.93 11.43 12.14
C VAL A 245 -8.45 11.02 12.09
N ILE A 246 -7.72 11.42 11.04
CA ILE A 246 -6.26 11.20 10.98
C ILE A 246 -5.57 11.82 12.20
N LEU A 247 -5.83 13.11 12.49
CA LEU A 247 -5.23 13.79 13.64
C LEU A 247 -5.59 13.10 14.98
N ASP A 248 -6.84 12.66 15.14
CA ASP A 248 -7.28 11.93 16.32
C ASP A 248 -6.55 10.58 16.48
N LEU A 249 -6.33 9.86 15.38
CA LEU A 249 -5.62 8.58 15.41
C LEU A 249 -4.10 8.75 15.65
N LEU A 250 -3.49 9.82 15.10
CA LEU A 250 -2.09 10.13 15.37
C LEU A 250 -1.83 10.30 16.88
N GLU A 251 -2.70 11.03 17.58
CA GLU A 251 -2.61 11.21 19.03
C GLU A 251 -2.97 9.92 19.78
N LYS A 252 -4.15 9.34 19.48
CA LYS A 252 -4.70 8.19 20.21
C LYS A 252 -3.77 6.99 20.25
N TYR A 253 -3.20 6.67 19.09
CA TYR A 253 -2.33 5.50 18.94
C TYR A 253 -0.84 5.84 19.00
N ARG A 254 -0.51 7.12 19.29
CA ARG A 254 0.88 7.58 19.40
C ARG A 254 1.68 7.19 18.15
N VAL A 255 1.08 7.47 16.99
CA VAL A 255 1.65 7.09 15.70
C VAL A 255 3.02 7.72 15.52
N LYS A 256 4.01 6.90 15.12
CA LYS A 256 5.39 7.32 14.91
C LYS A 256 5.71 7.57 13.44
N TYR A 257 5.09 6.81 12.54
CA TYR A 257 5.36 6.87 11.09
C TYR A 257 4.05 7.08 10.32
N ALA A 258 4.07 8.04 9.39
CA ALA A 258 2.92 8.35 8.56
C ALA A 258 3.33 8.64 7.11
N PHE A 259 2.45 8.36 6.16
CA PHE A 259 2.55 8.85 4.78
C PHE A 259 1.26 9.59 4.40
N PHE A 260 1.41 10.81 3.90
CA PHE A 260 0.27 11.58 3.38
C PHE A 260 0.58 12.24 2.05
N VAL A 261 -0.44 12.34 1.18
CA VAL A 261 -0.33 13.19 0.00
C VAL A 261 -0.46 14.67 0.40
N PRO A 262 0.17 15.61 -0.35
CA PRO A 262 0.18 17.03 -0.03
C PRO A 262 -1.20 17.65 0.23
N ALA A 263 -2.25 17.19 -0.47
CA ALA A 263 -3.61 17.67 -0.23
C ALA A 263 -4.12 17.32 1.19
N VAL A 264 -3.81 16.13 1.70
CA VAL A 264 -4.17 15.73 3.07
C VAL A 264 -3.41 16.58 4.09
N ILE A 265 -2.13 16.83 3.86
CA ILE A 265 -1.31 17.71 4.72
C ILE A 265 -1.89 19.12 4.75
N LEU A 266 -2.27 19.68 3.59
CA LEU A 266 -2.92 20.99 3.49
C LEU A 266 -4.21 21.05 4.33
N PHE A 267 -5.06 20.03 4.22
CA PHE A 267 -6.30 19.98 5.00
C PHE A 267 -6.01 19.84 6.49
N MET A 268 -5.10 18.97 6.92
CA MET A 268 -4.70 18.85 8.32
C MET A 268 -4.16 20.16 8.90
N ASN A 269 -3.32 20.88 8.16
CA ASN A 269 -2.81 22.20 8.56
C ASN A 269 -3.92 23.21 8.84
N SER A 270 -5.08 23.05 8.18
CA SER A 270 -6.21 23.98 8.25
C SER A 270 -7.21 23.66 9.36
N ILE A 271 -7.06 22.53 10.06
CA ILE A 271 -8.00 22.11 11.12
C ILE A 271 -7.86 23.06 12.33
N PRO A 272 -8.96 23.65 12.81
CA PRO A 272 -8.92 24.48 14.01
C PRO A 272 -8.37 23.71 15.22
N GLY A 273 -7.43 24.32 15.94
CA GLY A 273 -6.81 23.72 17.13
C GLY A 273 -5.72 22.67 16.84
N VAL A 274 -5.34 22.44 15.57
CA VAL A 274 -4.30 21.46 15.24
C VAL A 274 -2.98 21.74 15.95
N ARG A 275 -2.65 23.00 16.20
CA ARG A 275 -1.41 23.41 16.91
C ARG A 275 -1.42 23.12 18.41
N ASP A 276 -2.60 22.87 18.98
CA ASP A 276 -2.78 22.55 20.41
C ASP A 276 -2.75 21.05 20.67
N ARG A 277 -2.64 20.23 19.63
CA ARG A 277 -2.58 18.75 19.71
C ARG A 277 -1.17 18.26 20.02
N ASP A 278 -1.10 17.05 20.60
CA ASP A 278 0.17 16.40 20.94
C ASP A 278 0.61 15.40 19.85
N PHE A 279 1.58 15.84 19.03
CA PHE A 279 2.22 14.99 18.03
C PHE A 279 3.66 14.61 18.42
N SER A 280 4.01 14.66 19.71
CA SER A 280 5.37 14.40 20.20
C SER A 280 5.89 12.98 19.90
N ASN A 281 5.00 12.06 19.51
CA ASN A 281 5.38 10.71 19.08
C ASN A 281 5.59 10.57 17.58
N LEU A 282 5.14 11.52 16.77
CA LEU A 282 5.34 11.47 15.33
C LEU A 282 6.78 11.87 15.03
N ASP A 283 7.60 10.89 14.70
CA ASP A 283 9.01 11.10 14.39
C ASP A 283 9.22 11.36 12.90
N PHE A 284 8.41 10.72 12.04
CA PHE A 284 8.67 10.71 10.62
C PHE A 284 7.38 10.81 9.78
N LEU A 285 7.34 11.81 8.91
CA LEU A 285 6.25 12.02 7.97
C LEU A 285 6.77 11.96 6.54
N LEU A 286 6.43 10.85 5.86
CA LEU A 286 6.66 10.74 4.42
C LEU A 286 5.55 11.44 3.66
N TYR A 287 5.89 12.07 2.53
CA TYR A 287 4.89 12.63 1.63
C TYR A 287 5.31 12.45 0.16
N GLY A 288 4.32 12.49 -0.74
CA GLY A 288 4.61 12.30 -2.16
C GLY A 288 3.35 12.21 -3.02
N ALA A 289 3.47 11.59 -4.17
CA ALA A 289 2.43 11.42 -5.20
C ALA A 289 1.96 12.71 -5.89
N SER A 290 2.30 13.90 -5.37
CA SER A 290 2.10 15.18 -6.03
C SER A 290 3.05 16.24 -5.49
N PRO A 291 3.26 17.36 -6.22
CA PRO A 291 4.03 18.49 -5.71
C PRO A 291 3.38 19.11 -4.46
N ILE A 292 4.21 19.61 -3.54
CA ILE A 292 3.78 20.38 -2.37
C ILE A 292 4.28 21.84 -2.49
N SER A 293 3.50 22.81 -2.02
CA SER A 293 4.02 24.18 -1.89
C SER A 293 4.89 24.33 -0.65
N GLU A 294 5.89 25.21 -0.74
CA GLU A 294 6.77 25.49 0.40
C GLU A 294 6.00 25.97 1.63
N GLU A 295 4.96 26.79 1.44
CA GLU A 295 4.10 27.28 2.51
C GLU A 295 3.42 26.12 3.27
N VAL A 296 2.81 25.16 2.54
CA VAL A 296 2.15 24.01 3.15
C VAL A 296 3.15 23.13 3.91
N LEU A 297 4.32 22.90 3.31
CA LEU A 297 5.37 22.09 3.92
C LEU A 297 5.92 22.72 5.19
N LEU A 298 6.26 24.01 5.15
CA LEU A 298 6.80 24.73 6.31
C LEU A 298 5.78 24.84 7.44
N THR A 299 4.49 25.06 7.09
CA THR A 299 3.41 25.05 8.07
C THR A 299 3.28 23.68 8.75
N ALA A 300 3.33 22.60 7.96
CA ALA A 300 3.29 21.24 8.51
C ALA A 300 4.49 20.93 9.41
N LYS A 301 5.70 21.35 9.01
CA LYS A 301 6.90 21.20 9.85
C LYS A 301 6.78 21.93 11.20
N ASP A 302 6.16 23.11 11.21
CA ASP A 302 5.92 23.87 12.44
C ASP A 302 4.83 23.25 13.33
N ILE A 303 3.82 22.60 12.74
CA ILE A 303 2.74 21.89 13.45
C ILE A 303 3.26 20.56 14.03
N PHE A 304 3.76 19.68 13.16
CA PHE A 304 4.08 18.30 13.53
C PHE A 304 5.43 18.14 14.21
N LYS A 305 6.39 19.04 13.97
CA LYS A 305 7.74 19.08 14.57
C LYS A 305 8.50 17.75 14.46
N CYS A 306 8.30 17.04 13.37
CA CYS A 306 8.95 15.78 13.05
C CYS A 306 9.83 15.89 11.80
N ASP A 307 10.53 14.83 11.45
CA ASP A 307 11.27 14.73 10.21
C ASP A 307 10.33 14.52 9.02
N PHE A 308 10.62 15.19 7.92
CA PHE A 308 9.88 15.08 6.66
C PHE A 308 10.78 14.44 5.60
N CYS A 309 10.18 13.52 4.81
CA CYS A 309 10.84 12.91 3.68
C CYS A 309 9.89 12.89 2.49
N GLN A 310 10.33 13.41 1.33
CA GLN A 310 9.55 13.27 0.11
C GLN A 310 9.94 12.01 -0.64
N VAL A 311 8.94 11.29 -1.14
CA VAL A 311 9.12 10.18 -2.07
C VAL A 311 8.45 10.54 -3.40
N TYR A 312 9.21 10.50 -4.49
CA TYR A 312 8.67 10.63 -5.84
C TYR A 312 8.86 9.32 -6.59
N GLY A 313 7.79 8.83 -7.19
CA GLY A 313 7.75 7.61 -7.95
C GLY A 313 6.44 7.44 -8.68
N LEU A 314 6.34 6.35 -9.42
CA LEU A 314 5.18 5.93 -10.18
C LEU A 314 4.72 4.56 -9.64
N THR A 315 3.53 4.12 -10.00
CA THR A 315 3.13 2.74 -9.72
C THR A 315 4.11 1.75 -10.38
N GLU A 316 4.57 2.08 -11.58
CA GLU A 316 5.55 1.31 -12.35
C GLU A 316 6.93 1.22 -11.68
N THR A 317 7.28 2.15 -10.79
CA THR A 317 8.51 2.05 -9.96
C THR A 317 8.23 1.50 -8.57
N CYS A 318 7.12 0.79 -8.39
CA CYS A 318 6.61 0.32 -7.10
C CYS A 318 6.53 1.47 -6.05
N GLY A 319 6.28 2.70 -6.50
CA GLY A 319 6.09 3.89 -5.67
C GLY A 319 7.34 4.67 -5.29
N ALA A 320 8.54 4.15 -5.53
CA ALA A 320 9.78 4.81 -5.13
C ALA A 320 10.77 4.92 -6.30
N GLY A 321 11.27 6.12 -6.56
CA GLY A 321 12.27 6.41 -7.59
C GLY A 321 13.30 7.41 -7.11
N THR A 322 12.86 8.51 -6.49
CA THR A 322 13.75 9.47 -5.83
C THR A 322 13.25 9.85 -4.44
N ILE A 323 14.16 10.33 -3.61
CA ILE A 323 13.92 10.66 -2.20
C ILE A 323 14.55 12.02 -1.90
N LEU A 324 13.77 12.94 -1.32
CA LEU A 324 14.27 14.13 -0.66
C LEU A 324 14.32 13.82 0.84
N PRO A 325 15.53 13.59 1.40
CA PRO A 325 15.65 13.15 2.79
C PRO A 325 15.46 14.30 3.79
N PRO A 326 15.30 14.04 5.09
CA PRO A 326 15.03 15.05 6.11
C PRO A 326 16.05 16.20 6.13
N GLU A 327 17.34 15.91 5.97
CA GLU A 327 18.42 16.90 5.96
C GLU A 327 18.32 17.92 4.81
N ASP A 328 17.63 17.57 3.72
CA ASP A 328 17.41 18.44 2.56
C ASP A 328 16.15 19.33 2.70
N HIS A 329 15.40 19.19 3.82
CA HIS A 329 14.21 20.00 4.12
C HIS A 329 14.51 21.32 4.88
N ASP A 330 15.77 21.74 4.95
CA ASP A 330 16.12 23.07 5.43
C ASP A 330 15.81 24.11 4.32
N PRO A 331 14.97 25.14 4.58
CA PRO A 331 14.66 26.20 3.62
C PRO A 331 15.91 26.91 3.08
N ALA A 332 16.97 27.04 3.90
CA ALA A 332 18.22 27.69 3.51
C ALA A 332 18.94 26.97 2.35
N LEU A 333 18.66 25.69 2.14
CA LEU A 333 19.25 24.90 1.06
C LEU A 333 18.55 25.11 -0.30
N GLY A 334 17.37 25.72 -0.33
CA GLY A 334 16.60 25.97 -1.56
C GLY A 334 16.11 24.70 -2.27
N LYS A 335 15.98 23.57 -1.55
CA LYS A 335 15.66 22.26 -2.12
C LYS A 335 14.20 21.82 -1.93
N LEU A 336 13.36 22.60 -1.22
CA LEU A 336 11.99 22.22 -0.84
C LEU A 336 11.06 21.90 -2.04
N ARG A 337 11.43 22.32 -3.26
CA ARG A 337 10.69 22.02 -4.49
C ARG A 337 11.32 20.89 -5.31
N SER A 338 12.40 20.28 -4.82
CA SER A 338 13.05 19.15 -5.47
C SER A 338 12.31 17.85 -5.17
N CYS A 339 12.27 16.94 -6.14
CA CYS A 339 11.87 15.55 -5.88
C CYS A 339 13.01 14.68 -5.31
N GLY A 340 14.16 15.28 -4.98
CA GLY A 340 15.26 14.64 -4.30
C GLY A 340 16.30 13.99 -5.21
N LYS A 341 17.01 13.03 -4.66
CA LYS A 341 18.09 12.24 -5.28
C LYS A 341 17.61 10.81 -5.55
N PRO A 342 18.24 10.05 -6.47
CA PRO A 342 17.89 8.65 -6.72
C PRO A 342 17.80 7.85 -5.43
N ALA A 343 16.77 6.99 -5.32
CA ALA A 343 16.67 6.00 -4.25
C ALA A 343 17.87 5.02 -4.32
N PRO A 344 18.25 4.33 -3.22
CA PRO A 344 19.48 3.53 -3.16
C PRO A 344 19.64 2.50 -4.27
N SER A 345 18.56 1.89 -4.75
CA SER A 345 18.58 0.90 -5.84
C SER A 345 18.30 1.49 -7.22
N ALA A 346 18.09 2.82 -7.32
CA ALA A 346 17.67 3.48 -8.55
C ALA A 346 18.81 4.25 -9.23
N GLU A 347 18.88 4.15 -10.57
CA GLU A 347 19.57 5.10 -11.43
C GLU A 347 18.53 6.03 -12.07
N VAL A 348 18.80 7.33 -12.02
CA VAL A 348 17.93 8.35 -12.63
C VAL A 348 18.74 9.15 -13.66
N ARG A 349 18.17 9.36 -14.83
CA ARG A 349 18.74 10.22 -15.88
C ARG A 349 17.68 11.15 -16.42
N ILE A 350 18.11 12.32 -16.84
CA ILE A 350 17.29 13.25 -17.61
C ILE A 350 17.71 13.15 -19.06
N LEU A 351 16.82 12.74 -19.95
CA LEU A 351 17.10 12.56 -21.36
C LEU A 351 16.45 13.64 -22.21
N GLY A 352 17.18 14.14 -23.20
CA GLY A 352 16.64 14.98 -24.26
C GLY A 352 15.84 14.17 -25.28
N GLU A 353 15.22 14.87 -26.24
CA GLU A 353 14.46 14.25 -27.34
C GLU A 353 15.31 13.31 -28.21
N ASP A 354 16.62 13.54 -28.25
CA ASP A 354 17.60 12.70 -28.96
C ASP A 354 18.06 11.47 -28.16
N GLY A 355 17.51 11.27 -26.94
CA GLY A 355 17.87 10.18 -26.03
C GLY A 355 19.22 10.34 -25.33
N GLN A 356 19.88 11.50 -25.47
CA GLN A 356 21.13 11.79 -24.76
C GLN A 356 20.87 12.35 -23.38
N THR A 357 21.78 12.08 -22.43
CA THR A 357 21.69 12.65 -21.08
C THR A 357 21.88 14.17 -21.13
N MET A 358 20.91 14.88 -20.57
CA MET A 358 20.93 16.34 -20.50
C MET A 358 21.96 16.84 -19.48
N PRO A 359 22.59 17.98 -19.73
CA PRO A 359 23.39 18.69 -18.73
C PRO A 359 22.56 19.11 -17.50
N ALA A 360 23.22 19.38 -16.39
CA ALA A 360 22.57 19.92 -15.19
C ALA A 360 21.88 21.26 -15.53
N ASN A 361 20.68 21.46 -14.94
CA ASN A 361 19.79 22.61 -15.11
C ASN A 361 19.08 22.69 -16.49
N GLU A 362 19.15 21.65 -17.29
CA GLU A 362 18.38 21.55 -18.51
C GLU A 362 17.18 20.60 -18.37
N VAL A 363 16.08 20.92 -19.05
CA VAL A 363 14.82 20.18 -19.00
C VAL A 363 14.86 18.98 -19.94
N GLY A 364 14.40 17.82 -19.47
CA GLY A 364 14.25 16.60 -20.27
C GLY A 364 13.31 15.59 -19.58
N GLU A 365 13.21 14.41 -20.17
CA GLU A 365 12.42 13.31 -19.66
C GLU A 365 13.16 12.58 -18.52
N ILE A 366 12.45 12.36 -17.40
CA ILE A 366 12.99 11.60 -16.27
C ILE A 366 12.91 10.11 -16.60
N THR A 367 14.04 9.44 -16.59
CA THR A 367 14.13 8.00 -16.85
C THR A 367 14.71 7.27 -15.64
N TYR A 368 14.18 6.08 -15.38
CA TYR A 368 14.58 5.24 -14.26
C TYR A 368 15.11 3.90 -14.70
N ARG A 369 16.08 3.39 -13.94
CA ARG A 369 16.48 1.98 -13.91
C ARG A 369 16.55 1.57 -12.45
N SER A 370 15.77 0.57 -12.03
CA SER A 370 15.74 0.08 -10.66
C SER A 370 15.35 -1.41 -10.63
N LYS A 371 15.61 -2.07 -9.51
CA LYS A 371 15.10 -3.43 -9.23
C LYS A 371 13.61 -3.41 -8.87
N SER A 372 13.08 -2.24 -8.49
CA SER A 372 11.65 -2.05 -8.20
C SER A 372 10.80 -1.75 -9.45
N LEU A 373 11.39 -1.82 -10.65
CA LEU A 373 10.74 -1.66 -11.96
C LEU A 373 10.35 -3.01 -12.54
#